data_8b1c3abe3f6734ae61b8cf62124b5b79
#
_entry.id   8b1c3abe3f6734ae61b8cf62124b5b79
#
_cell.length_a   1.000
_cell.length_b   1.000
_cell.length_c   1.000
_cell.angle_alpha   90.00
_cell.angle_beta   90.00
_cell.angle_gamma   90.00
#
_symmetry.space_group_name_H-M   'P 1'
#
loop_
_entity.id
_entity.type
_entity.pdbx_description
1 polymer ?
#
loop_
_entity_poly.entity_id
_entity_poly.type
_entity_poly.pdbx_seq_one_letter_code
_entity_poly.pdbx_strand_id
1 'polypeptide(L)'
;MSDDRRFYEAANAGARRSAPAALRNRDPIAAILSRWLPARGTVLEIASGTGEHAIHFARAFPALDWQPSDVHPDALSSIAAWRDEAHLPNVREPIILDASAGDWPVASADAVLSINMVHISPWNSALGLIEGSARVLKAGAPLILYGPWLKDDIAAAPSNLAFDADLKRRDPAWGLRRVEDFTDAAAAQFDLVETRPMPANNLMLLFRRSASAR
;
A
#
# COMPACT_ATOMS: atom_id res chain seq x y z
N MET A 1 -5.15 -26.97 6.20
CA MET A 1 -4.46 -26.49 5.01
C MET A 1 -3.89 -25.13 5.37
N SER A 2 -2.56 -25.01 5.49
CA SER A 2 -1.93 -23.71 5.73
C SER A 2 -2.17 -22.84 4.51
N ASP A 3 -2.71 -21.63 4.72
CA ASP A 3 -2.94 -20.66 3.66
C ASP A 3 -1.59 -20.13 3.16
N ASP A 4 -1.00 -20.81 2.17
CA ASP A 4 0.31 -20.51 1.58
C ASP A 4 0.35 -19.17 0.82
N ARG A 5 -0.77 -18.43 0.80
CA ARG A 5 -0.91 -17.10 0.22
C ARG A 5 -0.41 -15.97 1.11
N ARG A 6 -0.01 -16.24 2.35
CA ARG A 6 0.43 -15.21 3.30
C ARG A 6 1.92 -14.92 3.17
N PHE A 7 2.27 -13.63 3.08
CA PHE A 7 3.66 -13.15 2.97
C PHE A 7 4.32 -12.79 4.30
N TYR A 8 3.72 -13.12 5.43
CA TYR A 8 4.26 -12.82 6.75
C TYR A 8 4.32 -14.07 7.63
N GLU A 9 5.41 -14.19 8.36
CA GLU A 9 5.56 -15.23 9.36
C GLU A 9 4.78 -14.86 10.62
N ALA A 10 4.11 -15.85 11.24
CA ALA A 10 3.55 -15.66 12.57
C ALA A 10 4.71 -15.48 13.55
N ALA A 11 4.84 -14.29 14.14
CA ALA A 11 5.75 -14.10 15.26
C ALA A 11 5.31 -15.01 16.41
N ASN A 12 6.26 -15.72 17.01
CA ASN A 12 6.00 -16.56 18.18
C ASN A 12 5.46 -15.70 19.33
N ALA A 13 4.31 -16.11 19.88
CA ALA A 13 3.61 -15.52 21.03
C ALA A 13 2.88 -14.17 20.78
N GLY A 14 1.63 -14.23 20.25
CA GLY A 14 0.70 -13.11 20.21
C GLY A 14 0.11 -12.86 18.83
N ALA A 15 -0.83 -11.92 18.76
CA ALA A 15 -1.46 -11.52 17.50
C ALA A 15 -0.50 -10.73 16.58
N ARG A 16 0.56 -10.12 17.16
CA ARG A 16 1.54 -9.31 16.44
C ARG A 16 2.38 -10.15 15.48
N ARG A 17 2.38 -9.79 14.21
CA ARG A 17 3.17 -10.43 13.15
C ARG A 17 4.25 -9.50 12.65
N SER A 18 5.30 -10.04 12.04
CA SER A 18 6.40 -9.29 11.45
C SER A 18 6.69 -9.78 10.05
N ALA A 19 7.11 -8.83 9.18
CA ALA A 19 7.53 -9.12 7.83
C ALA A 19 8.97 -8.61 7.61
N PRO A 20 9.94 -9.50 7.34
CA PRO A 20 11.34 -9.08 7.14
C PRO A 20 11.52 -8.02 6.03
N ALA A 21 10.61 -8.00 5.05
CA ALA A 21 10.60 -6.98 4.00
C ALA A 21 10.27 -5.59 4.56
N ALA A 22 9.33 -5.49 5.50
CA ALA A 22 8.94 -4.22 6.12
C ALA A 22 10.12 -3.56 6.84
N LEU A 23 10.90 -4.34 7.58
CA LEU A 23 12.09 -3.83 8.27
C LEU A 23 13.14 -3.24 7.32
N ARG A 24 13.29 -3.82 6.11
CA ARG A 24 14.29 -3.36 5.14
C ARG A 24 13.89 -2.13 4.35
N ASN A 25 12.59 -1.96 4.10
CA ASN A 25 12.11 -0.92 3.18
C ASN A 25 11.44 0.28 3.87
N ARG A 26 11.05 0.20 5.13
CA ARG A 26 10.30 1.23 5.84
C ARG A 26 11.04 2.59 5.90
N ASP A 27 12.35 2.61 6.18
CA ASP A 27 13.12 3.85 6.27
C ASP A 27 13.30 4.51 4.89
N PRO A 28 13.71 3.78 3.82
CA PRO A 28 13.70 4.33 2.47
C PRO A 28 12.33 4.87 2.03
N ILE A 29 11.23 4.15 2.33
CA ILE A 29 9.88 4.61 2.01
C ILE A 29 9.56 5.89 2.78
N ALA A 30 9.82 5.95 4.09
CA ALA A 30 9.58 7.13 4.93
C ALA A 30 10.31 8.37 4.39
N ALA A 31 11.55 8.21 3.90
CA ALA A 31 12.33 9.30 3.32
C ALA A 31 11.66 9.92 2.07
N ILE A 32 10.95 9.11 1.26
CA ILE A 32 10.18 9.62 0.12
C ILE A 32 8.83 10.19 0.58
N LEU A 33 8.15 9.51 1.49
CA LEU A 33 6.87 9.95 2.05
C LEU A 33 6.97 11.35 2.67
N SER A 34 8.10 11.71 3.31
CA SER A 34 8.34 13.04 3.88
C SER A 34 8.22 14.20 2.88
N ARG A 35 8.35 13.90 1.58
CA ARG A 35 8.26 14.88 0.48
C ARG A 35 6.90 14.86 -0.22
N TRP A 36 6.18 13.75 -0.14
CA TRP A 36 4.97 13.50 -0.91
C TRP A 36 3.68 13.62 -0.11
N LEU A 37 3.75 13.34 1.21
CA LEU A 37 2.60 13.45 2.10
C LEU A 37 2.27 14.92 2.40
N PRO A 38 1.00 15.23 2.69
CA PRO A 38 0.61 16.54 3.20
C PRO A 38 1.18 16.78 4.60
N ALA A 39 1.29 18.05 5.00
CA ALA A 39 1.82 18.43 6.32
C ALA A 39 0.92 17.98 7.49
N ARG A 40 -0.36 17.76 7.25
CA ARG A 40 -1.37 17.33 8.23
C ARG A 40 -2.54 16.65 7.53
N GLY A 41 -3.37 15.94 8.26
CA GLY A 41 -4.56 15.25 7.75
C GLY A 41 -4.50 13.75 7.98
N THR A 42 -5.33 13.00 7.26
CA THR A 42 -5.45 11.54 7.41
C THR A 42 -4.80 10.82 6.23
N VAL A 43 -3.88 9.90 6.52
CA VAL A 43 -3.34 8.93 5.55
C VAL A 43 -4.13 7.62 5.70
N LEU A 44 -4.81 7.21 4.66
CA LEU A 44 -5.43 5.89 4.56
C LEU A 44 -4.43 4.91 3.96
N GLU A 45 -4.01 3.91 4.72
CA GLU A 45 -3.15 2.84 4.24
C GLU A 45 -3.98 1.61 3.88
N ILE A 46 -3.93 1.22 2.61
CA ILE A 46 -4.67 0.09 2.06
C ILE A 46 -3.78 -1.16 2.10
N ALA A 47 -4.31 -2.26 2.66
CA ALA A 47 -3.60 -3.52 2.88
C ALA A 47 -2.34 -3.34 3.74
N SER A 48 -2.52 -2.88 4.97
CA SER A 48 -1.43 -2.61 5.93
C SER A 48 -0.71 -3.88 6.42
N GLY A 49 -1.23 -5.07 6.11
CA GLY A 49 -0.59 -6.34 6.38
C GLY A 49 -0.29 -6.57 7.86
N THR A 50 1.00 -6.63 8.21
CA THR A 50 1.42 -6.83 9.62
C THR A 50 1.18 -5.63 10.52
N GLY A 51 1.09 -4.41 9.98
CA GLY A 51 0.99 -3.16 10.71
C GLY A 51 2.32 -2.46 11.01
N GLU A 52 3.46 -3.09 10.72
CA GLU A 52 4.79 -2.52 10.99
C GLU A 52 5.02 -1.19 10.26
N HIS A 53 4.59 -1.09 9.00
CA HIS A 53 4.68 0.14 8.21
C HIS A 53 3.81 1.25 8.85
N ALA A 54 2.56 0.96 9.15
CA ALA A 54 1.64 1.92 9.74
C ALA A 54 2.21 2.56 11.02
N ILE A 55 2.74 1.74 11.94
CA ILE A 55 3.35 2.22 13.18
C ILE A 55 4.64 3.01 12.93
N HIS A 56 5.49 2.53 12.01
CA HIS A 56 6.73 3.22 11.68
C HIS A 56 6.47 4.61 11.09
N PHE A 57 5.53 4.70 10.15
CA PHE A 57 5.21 5.97 9.49
C PHE A 57 4.43 6.92 10.40
N ALA A 58 3.48 6.42 11.19
CA ALA A 58 2.79 7.26 12.17
C ALA A 58 3.76 7.89 13.18
N ARG A 59 4.79 7.16 13.60
CA ARG A 59 5.86 7.70 14.46
C ARG A 59 6.72 8.74 13.74
N ALA A 60 7.02 8.52 12.46
CA ALA A 60 7.80 9.45 11.64
C ALA A 60 7.02 10.74 11.29
N PHE A 61 5.70 10.67 11.22
CA PHE A 61 4.82 11.75 10.79
C PHE A 61 3.74 12.08 11.85
N PRO A 62 4.11 12.60 13.02
CA PRO A 62 3.19 12.76 14.15
C PRO A 62 2.06 13.78 13.93
N ALA A 63 2.15 14.61 12.88
CA ALA A 63 1.11 15.56 12.50
C ALA A 63 0.04 14.95 11.55
N LEU A 64 0.21 13.68 11.17
CA LEU A 64 -0.72 12.93 10.31
C LEU A 64 -1.43 11.86 11.14
N ASP A 65 -2.73 11.75 10.99
CA ASP A 65 -3.50 10.60 11.47
C ASP A 65 -3.31 9.43 10.51
N TRP A 66 -2.95 8.27 11.04
CA TRP A 66 -2.77 7.06 10.26
C TRP A 66 -3.97 6.13 10.41
N GLN A 67 -4.68 5.89 9.30
CA GLN A 67 -5.80 4.95 9.25
C GLN A 67 -5.34 3.68 8.53
N PRO A 68 -4.92 2.64 9.25
CA PRO A 68 -4.58 1.35 8.65
C PRO A 68 -5.84 0.60 8.27
N SER A 69 -5.73 -0.23 7.23
CA SER A 69 -6.82 -1.11 6.78
C SER A 69 -6.29 -2.41 6.18
N ASP A 70 -7.08 -3.46 6.27
CA ASP A 70 -6.81 -4.73 5.59
C ASP A 70 -8.10 -5.50 5.38
N VAL A 71 -8.11 -6.46 4.44
CA VAL A 71 -9.25 -7.35 4.20
C VAL A 71 -9.23 -8.56 5.14
N HIS A 72 -8.07 -8.92 5.70
CA HIS A 72 -7.88 -10.11 6.51
C HIS A 72 -8.02 -9.83 8.01
N PRO A 73 -8.91 -10.54 8.74
CA PRO A 73 -9.06 -10.37 10.19
C PRO A 73 -7.76 -10.58 10.98
N ASP A 74 -6.93 -11.50 10.54
CA ASP A 74 -5.62 -11.76 11.16
C ASP A 74 -4.63 -10.60 11.01
N ALA A 75 -4.68 -9.89 9.87
CA ALA A 75 -3.89 -8.68 9.66
C ALA A 75 -4.39 -7.57 10.58
N LEU A 76 -5.71 -7.37 10.67
CA LEU A 76 -6.30 -6.39 11.58
C LEU A 76 -5.93 -6.65 13.04
N SER A 77 -5.93 -7.93 13.46
CA SER A 77 -5.49 -8.32 14.81
C SER A 77 -3.99 -7.98 15.05
N SER A 78 -3.15 -8.17 14.03
CA SER A 78 -1.73 -7.81 14.11
C SER A 78 -1.52 -6.30 14.16
N ILE A 79 -2.23 -5.55 13.33
CA ILE A 79 -2.18 -4.08 13.32
C ILE A 79 -2.61 -3.51 14.69
N ALA A 80 -3.70 -4.03 15.25
CA ALA A 80 -4.19 -3.63 16.57
C ALA A 80 -3.13 -3.90 17.66
N ALA A 81 -2.50 -5.08 17.66
CA ALA A 81 -1.46 -5.42 18.61
C ALA A 81 -0.22 -4.51 18.48
N TRP A 82 0.21 -4.17 17.27
CA TRP A 82 1.27 -3.21 17.03
C TRP A 82 0.91 -1.80 17.52
N ARG A 83 -0.32 -1.34 17.26
CA ARG A 83 -0.84 -0.05 17.72
C ARG A 83 -0.87 0.03 19.24
N ASP A 84 -1.42 -0.99 19.90
CA ASP A 84 -1.55 -1.02 21.36
C ASP A 84 -0.18 -0.99 22.05
N GLU A 85 0.83 -1.69 21.51
CA GLU A 85 2.19 -1.65 22.03
C GLU A 85 2.89 -0.31 21.77
N ALA A 86 2.61 0.32 20.62
CA ALA A 86 3.28 1.55 20.22
C ALA A 86 2.81 2.79 20.98
N HIS A 87 1.58 2.78 21.54
CA HIS A 87 0.93 3.89 22.24
C HIS A 87 0.96 5.22 21.47
N LEU A 88 0.86 5.17 20.13
CA LEU A 88 0.86 6.36 19.28
C LEU A 88 -0.57 6.92 19.17
N PRO A 89 -0.81 8.18 19.56
CA PRO A 89 -2.17 8.77 19.56
C PRO A 89 -2.72 9.00 18.16
N ASN A 90 -1.86 9.04 17.15
CA ASN A 90 -2.19 9.30 15.76
C ASN A 90 -2.36 8.02 14.91
N VAL A 91 -2.42 6.84 15.53
CA VAL A 91 -2.79 5.59 14.85
C VAL A 91 -4.21 5.22 15.23
N ARG A 92 -5.10 5.24 14.26
CA ARG A 92 -6.51 4.89 14.45
C ARG A 92 -6.70 3.37 14.53
N GLU A 93 -7.86 2.94 15.03
CA GLU A 93 -8.27 1.53 14.97
C GLU A 93 -8.21 1.03 13.52
N PRO A 94 -7.64 -0.16 13.26
CA PRO A 94 -7.64 -0.73 11.92
C PRO A 94 -9.05 -1.07 11.46
N ILE A 95 -9.34 -0.83 10.20
CA ILE A 95 -10.67 -1.10 9.61
C ILE A 95 -10.61 -2.23 8.58
N ILE A 96 -11.70 -2.98 8.46
CA ILE A 96 -11.87 -3.91 7.36
C ILE A 96 -12.10 -3.10 6.08
N LEU A 97 -11.26 -3.30 5.07
CA LEU A 97 -11.41 -2.66 3.77
C LEU A 97 -10.89 -3.60 2.68
N ASP A 98 -11.79 -3.98 1.79
CA ASP A 98 -11.45 -4.64 0.53
C ASP A 98 -11.29 -3.56 -0.55
N ALA A 99 -10.10 -3.47 -1.13
CA ALA A 99 -9.83 -2.49 -2.18
C ALA A 99 -10.76 -2.66 -3.40
N SER A 100 -11.20 -3.88 -3.70
CA SER A 100 -12.12 -4.18 -4.82
C SER A 100 -13.59 -3.85 -4.52
N ALA A 101 -13.94 -3.56 -3.26
CA ALA A 101 -15.30 -3.23 -2.90
C ALA A 101 -15.71 -1.83 -3.38
N GLY A 102 -16.97 -1.71 -3.82
CA GLY A 102 -17.55 -0.43 -4.25
C GLY A 102 -17.66 0.60 -3.13
N ASP A 103 -17.85 0.14 -1.89
CA ASP A 103 -18.05 1.00 -0.73
C ASP A 103 -16.89 0.84 0.26
N TRP A 104 -16.09 1.86 0.42
CA TRP A 104 -15.09 1.92 1.47
C TRP A 104 -15.68 2.58 2.73
N PRO A 105 -15.42 2.05 3.93
CA PRO A 105 -15.94 2.60 5.18
C PRO A 105 -15.18 3.87 5.62
N VAL A 106 -14.78 4.70 4.65
CA VAL A 106 -14.01 5.94 4.83
C VAL A 106 -14.60 7.01 3.92
N ALA A 107 -15.04 8.10 4.49
CA ALA A 107 -15.66 9.20 3.72
C ALA A 107 -14.63 10.09 3.02
N SER A 108 -13.45 10.28 3.61
CA SER A 108 -12.39 11.12 3.03
C SER A 108 -11.01 10.76 3.60
N ALA A 109 -9.97 11.03 2.81
CA ALA A 109 -8.57 10.99 3.22
C ALA A 109 -7.80 12.13 2.56
N ASP A 110 -6.67 12.52 3.15
CA ASP A 110 -5.77 13.55 2.60
C ASP A 110 -4.62 12.92 1.81
N ALA A 111 -4.38 11.62 2.00
CA ALA A 111 -3.49 10.77 1.20
C ALA A 111 -3.96 9.31 1.25
N VAL A 112 -3.71 8.55 0.18
CA VAL A 112 -3.83 7.09 0.16
C VAL A 112 -2.47 6.49 -0.11
N LEU A 113 -2.09 5.47 0.67
CA LEU A 113 -0.85 4.70 0.53
C LEU A 113 -1.18 3.22 0.36
N SER A 114 -0.49 2.54 -0.56
CA SER A 114 -0.53 1.08 -0.65
C SER A 114 0.84 0.51 -0.97
N ILE A 115 1.25 -0.50 -0.21
CA ILE A 115 2.57 -1.14 -0.30
C ILE A 115 2.39 -2.59 -0.73
N ASN A 116 2.90 -2.93 -1.92
CA ASN A 116 2.90 -4.25 -2.55
C ASN A 116 1.52 -4.83 -2.91
N MET A 117 0.41 -4.32 -2.40
CA MET A 117 -0.93 -4.91 -2.56
C MET A 117 -1.28 -5.17 -4.03
N VAL A 118 -0.97 -4.23 -4.93
CA VAL A 118 -1.30 -4.33 -6.37
C VAL A 118 -0.69 -5.57 -7.04
N HIS A 119 0.43 -6.07 -6.52
CA HIS A 119 1.14 -7.25 -7.05
C HIS A 119 0.67 -8.56 -6.41
N ILE A 120 0.20 -8.50 -5.17
CA ILE A 120 -0.23 -9.67 -4.38
C ILE A 120 -1.75 -9.72 -4.20
N SER A 121 -2.45 -9.25 -5.21
CA SER A 121 -3.92 -9.28 -5.32
C SER A 121 -4.35 -9.42 -6.78
N PRO A 122 -5.60 -9.83 -7.05
CA PRO A 122 -6.18 -9.78 -8.39
C PRO A 122 -6.20 -8.35 -8.95
N TRP A 123 -6.15 -8.21 -10.28
CA TRP A 123 -6.17 -6.90 -10.94
C TRP A 123 -7.37 -6.02 -10.56
N ASN A 124 -8.52 -6.64 -10.28
CA ASN A 124 -9.71 -5.91 -9.82
C ASN A 124 -9.47 -5.13 -8.51
N SER A 125 -8.56 -5.60 -7.65
CA SER A 125 -8.17 -4.84 -6.45
C SER A 125 -7.39 -3.58 -6.80
N ALA A 126 -6.58 -3.61 -7.87
CA ALA A 126 -5.91 -2.41 -8.38
C ALA A 126 -6.91 -1.41 -8.97
N LEU A 127 -7.89 -1.88 -9.74
CA LEU A 127 -8.97 -1.03 -10.27
C LEU A 127 -9.81 -0.43 -9.13
N GLY A 128 -10.19 -1.24 -8.15
CA GLY A 128 -10.92 -0.77 -6.98
C GLY A 128 -10.11 0.20 -6.11
N LEU A 129 -8.78 0.02 -6.01
CA LEU A 129 -7.89 0.98 -5.36
C LEU A 129 -7.95 2.35 -6.06
N ILE A 130 -7.90 2.37 -7.40
CA ILE A 130 -8.03 3.61 -8.18
C ILE A 130 -9.37 4.28 -7.91
N GLU A 131 -10.47 3.57 -8.08
CA GLU A 131 -11.83 4.10 -7.91
C GLU A 131 -12.10 4.54 -6.48
N GLY A 132 -11.75 3.73 -5.49
CA GLY A 132 -11.90 4.03 -4.07
C GLY A 132 -11.09 5.25 -3.66
N SER A 133 -9.82 5.32 -4.09
CA SER A 133 -8.98 6.50 -3.85
C SER A 133 -9.55 7.76 -4.47
N ALA A 134 -10.13 7.66 -5.68
CA ALA A 134 -10.74 8.80 -6.35
C ALA A 134 -11.97 9.35 -5.62
N ARG A 135 -12.71 8.48 -4.89
CA ARG A 135 -13.86 8.89 -4.07
C ARG A 135 -13.45 9.61 -2.79
N VAL A 136 -12.39 9.13 -2.13
CA VAL A 136 -12.00 9.64 -0.80
C VAL A 136 -10.99 10.79 -0.87
N LEU A 137 -10.24 10.94 -1.97
CA LEU A 137 -9.23 11.97 -2.16
C LEU A 137 -9.80 13.22 -2.84
N LYS A 138 -9.42 14.37 -2.32
CA LYS A 138 -9.67 15.67 -2.99
C LYS A 138 -8.72 15.86 -4.18
N ALA A 139 -9.09 16.74 -5.09
CA ALA A 139 -8.22 17.15 -6.19
C ALA A 139 -6.83 17.57 -5.69
N GLY A 140 -5.78 17.10 -6.36
CA GLY A 140 -4.38 17.31 -6.01
C GLY A 140 -3.85 16.42 -4.87
N ALA A 141 -4.71 15.70 -4.14
CA ALA A 141 -4.26 14.80 -3.07
C ALA A 141 -3.54 13.57 -3.63
N PRO A 142 -2.54 13.02 -2.90
CA PRO A 142 -1.71 11.94 -3.38
C PRO A 142 -2.33 10.56 -3.20
N LEU A 143 -2.21 9.72 -4.24
CA LEU A 143 -2.23 8.28 -4.19
C LEU A 143 -0.77 7.82 -4.37
N ILE A 144 -0.23 7.11 -3.38
CA ILE A 144 1.17 6.69 -3.33
C ILE A 144 1.23 5.17 -3.34
N LEU A 145 2.04 4.62 -4.24
CA LEU A 145 2.23 3.17 -4.37
C LEU A 145 3.70 2.80 -4.22
N TYR A 146 3.97 1.66 -3.59
CA TYR A 146 5.29 1.06 -3.53
C TYR A 146 5.23 -0.41 -3.94
N GLY A 147 6.20 -0.86 -4.72
CA GLY A 147 6.32 -2.28 -5.08
C GLY A 147 7.35 -2.55 -6.17
N PRO A 148 7.52 -3.83 -6.55
CA PRO A 148 8.43 -4.26 -7.60
C PRO A 148 7.77 -4.14 -9.00
N TRP A 149 7.54 -2.93 -9.42
CA TRP A 149 6.90 -2.62 -10.69
C TRP A 149 7.75 -3.00 -11.90
N LEU A 150 7.10 -3.42 -12.97
CA LEU A 150 7.70 -3.54 -14.30
C LEU A 150 7.54 -2.22 -15.06
N LYS A 151 8.43 -1.96 -16.02
CA LYS A 151 8.38 -0.81 -16.93
C LYS A 151 8.64 -1.27 -18.36
N ASP A 152 8.06 -0.58 -19.33
CA ASP A 152 8.19 -0.94 -20.74
C ASP A 152 9.61 -0.73 -21.29
N ASP A 153 10.27 0.32 -20.83
CA ASP A 153 11.57 0.79 -21.30
C ASP A 153 12.76 0.17 -20.53
N ILE A 154 12.51 -0.66 -19.50
CA ILE A 154 13.55 -1.23 -18.64
C ILE A 154 13.38 -2.74 -18.54
N ALA A 155 14.43 -3.48 -18.85
CA ALA A 155 14.43 -4.94 -18.65
C ALA A 155 14.20 -5.27 -17.16
N ALA A 156 13.27 -6.19 -16.91
CA ALA A 156 12.97 -6.59 -15.53
C ALA A 156 14.21 -7.27 -14.89
N ALA A 157 14.51 -6.88 -13.66
CA ALA A 157 15.59 -7.51 -12.91
C ALA A 157 15.29 -9.00 -12.67
N PRO A 158 16.30 -9.89 -12.71
CA PRO A 158 16.12 -11.33 -12.49
C PRO A 158 15.39 -11.65 -11.17
N SER A 159 15.65 -10.88 -10.11
CA SER A 159 14.96 -11.01 -8.82
C SER A 159 13.45 -10.72 -8.92
N ASN A 160 13.07 -9.72 -9.72
CA ASN A 160 11.66 -9.38 -9.94
C ASN A 160 10.96 -10.47 -10.77
N LEU A 161 11.63 -11.02 -11.79
CA LEU A 161 11.08 -12.14 -12.56
C LEU A 161 10.88 -13.40 -11.70
N ALA A 162 11.84 -13.71 -10.83
CA ALA A 162 11.72 -14.82 -9.89
C ALA A 162 10.56 -14.60 -8.91
N PHE A 163 10.38 -13.38 -8.42
CA PHE A 163 9.28 -13.01 -7.53
C PHE A 163 7.92 -13.08 -8.24
N ASP A 164 7.83 -12.60 -9.48
CA ASP A 164 6.62 -12.73 -10.31
C ASP A 164 6.20 -14.19 -10.49
N ALA A 165 7.17 -15.07 -10.79
CA ALA A 165 6.92 -16.50 -10.91
C ALA A 165 6.44 -17.12 -9.58
N ASP A 166 7.00 -16.70 -8.44
CA ASP A 166 6.57 -17.15 -7.11
C ASP A 166 5.13 -16.69 -6.80
N LEU A 167 4.80 -15.43 -7.11
CA LEU A 167 3.45 -14.89 -6.94
C LEU A 167 2.42 -15.70 -7.74
N LYS A 168 2.67 -15.90 -9.03
CA LYS A 168 1.78 -16.64 -9.93
C LYS A 168 1.61 -18.11 -9.54
N ARG A 169 2.63 -18.72 -8.92
CA ARG A 169 2.53 -20.08 -8.38
C ARG A 169 1.60 -20.15 -7.18
N ARG A 170 1.56 -19.10 -6.32
CA ARG A 170 0.69 -19.01 -5.14
C ARG A 170 -0.75 -18.70 -5.52
N ASP A 171 -0.93 -17.76 -6.43
CA ASP A 171 -2.23 -17.42 -7.00
C ASP A 171 -2.04 -16.91 -8.44
N PRO A 172 -2.64 -17.59 -9.44
CA PRO A 172 -2.50 -17.17 -10.85
C PRO A 172 -3.01 -15.76 -11.16
N ALA A 173 -3.86 -15.20 -10.30
CA ALA A 173 -4.35 -13.82 -10.44
C ALA A 173 -3.35 -12.76 -9.93
N TRP A 174 -2.29 -13.19 -9.22
CA TRP A 174 -1.24 -12.32 -8.71
C TRP A 174 -0.10 -12.19 -9.72
N GLY A 175 0.74 -11.19 -9.53
CA GLY A 175 1.94 -10.99 -10.34
C GLY A 175 2.35 -9.52 -10.41
N LEU A 176 3.56 -9.28 -10.92
CA LEU A 176 4.05 -7.93 -11.08
C LEU A 176 3.24 -7.18 -12.13
N ARG A 177 2.92 -5.93 -11.83
CA ARG A 177 2.18 -5.06 -12.73
C ARG A 177 3.13 -4.07 -13.37
N ARG A 178 2.75 -3.61 -14.56
CA ARG A 178 3.48 -2.57 -15.26
C ARG A 178 3.02 -1.20 -14.78
N VAL A 179 3.96 -0.26 -14.71
CA VAL A 179 3.64 1.14 -14.38
C VAL A 179 2.66 1.70 -15.39
N GLU A 180 2.88 1.38 -16.67
CA GLU A 180 2.09 1.84 -17.81
C GLU A 180 0.64 1.36 -17.70
N ASP A 181 0.40 0.06 -17.47
CA ASP A 181 -0.95 -0.51 -17.32
C ASP A 181 -1.74 0.15 -16.18
N PHE A 182 -1.07 0.38 -15.05
CA PHE A 182 -1.72 1.05 -13.90
C PHE A 182 -1.98 2.53 -14.20
N THR A 183 -1.06 3.20 -14.88
CA THR A 183 -1.20 4.61 -15.28
C THR A 183 -2.35 4.79 -16.24
N ASP A 184 -2.47 3.93 -17.25
CA ASP A 184 -3.58 3.94 -18.21
C ASP A 184 -4.92 3.70 -17.53
N ALA A 185 -4.99 2.72 -16.63
CA ALA A 185 -6.21 2.45 -15.85
C ALA A 185 -6.60 3.63 -14.93
N ALA A 186 -5.62 4.37 -14.42
CA ALA A 186 -5.84 5.50 -13.53
C ALA A 186 -6.12 6.83 -14.26
N ALA A 187 -5.85 6.92 -15.57
CA ALA A 187 -5.77 8.18 -16.33
C ALA A 187 -7.03 9.05 -16.30
N ALA A 188 -8.22 8.46 -16.08
CA ALA A 188 -9.47 9.21 -15.94
C ALA A 188 -9.55 10.01 -14.63
N GLN A 189 -8.79 9.62 -13.60
CA GLN A 189 -8.95 10.11 -12.24
C GLN A 189 -7.65 10.62 -11.60
N PHE A 190 -6.50 10.18 -12.10
CA PHE A 190 -5.19 10.49 -11.54
C PHE A 190 -4.18 10.77 -12.63
N ASP A 191 -3.24 11.65 -12.33
CA ASP A 191 -2.06 11.92 -13.14
C ASP A 191 -0.83 11.34 -12.41
N LEU A 192 -0.01 10.51 -13.11
CA LEU A 192 1.30 10.07 -12.60
C LEU A 192 2.25 11.27 -12.62
N VAL A 193 2.70 11.70 -11.44
CA VAL A 193 3.54 12.90 -11.27
C VAL A 193 5.00 12.54 -11.13
N GLU A 194 5.30 11.46 -10.42
CA GLU A 194 6.68 11.11 -10.12
C GLU A 194 6.85 9.60 -9.95
N THR A 195 7.97 9.07 -10.44
CA THR A 195 8.42 7.70 -10.20
C THR A 195 9.80 7.74 -9.56
N ARG A 196 10.00 7.04 -8.44
CA ARG A 196 11.27 6.97 -7.73
C ARG A 196 11.79 5.54 -7.65
N PRO A 197 13.02 5.29 -8.13
CA PRO A 197 13.71 4.04 -7.88
C PRO A 197 13.95 3.83 -6.38
N MET A 198 13.73 2.60 -5.93
CA MET A 198 13.87 2.19 -4.55
C MET A 198 14.81 0.98 -4.44
N PRO A 199 15.37 0.69 -3.25
CA PRO A 199 16.19 -0.50 -3.06
C PRO A 199 15.48 -1.78 -3.49
N ALA A 200 16.28 -2.80 -3.85
CA ALA A 200 15.82 -4.12 -4.27
C ALA A 200 14.89 -4.09 -5.50
N ASN A 201 15.18 -3.22 -6.48
CA ASN A 201 14.47 -3.09 -7.75
C ASN A 201 12.96 -2.78 -7.59
N ASN A 202 12.60 -2.08 -6.51
CA ASN A 202 11.26 -1.55 -6.32
C ASN A 202 11.14 -0.12 -6.88
N LEU A 203 9.92 0.34 -7.01
CA LEU A 203 9.60 1.74 -7.34
C LEU A 203 8.59 2.29 -6.34
N MET A 204 8.68 3.59 -6.07
CA MET A 204 7.56 4.38 -5.57
C MET A 204 6.93 5.19 -6.69
N LEU A 205 5.62 5.22 -6.74
CA LEU A 205 4.83 5.97 -7.71
C LEU A 205 3.99 7.01 -6.97
N LEU A 206 4.06 8.25 -7.41
CA LEU A 206 3.20 9.33 -6.95
C LEU A 206 2.17 9.67 -8.02
N PHE A 207 0.93 9.41 -7.72
CA PHE A 207 -0.20 9.91 -8.48
C PHE A 207 -0.86 11.08 -7.75
N ARG A 208 -1.41 12.03 -8.49
CA ARG A 208 -2.24 13.12 -7.94
C ARG A 208 -3.65 13.01 -8.48
N ARG A 209 -4.64 13.17 -7.59
CA ARG A 209 -6.05 13.21 -8.00
C ARG A 209 -6.29 14.38 -8.94
N SER A 210 -6.77 14.10 -10.15
CA SER A 210 -7.04 15.12 -11.16
C SER A 210 -8.14 16.09 -10.70
N ALA A 211 -8.05 17.35 -11.09
CA ALA A 211 -9.00 18.40 -10.69
C ALA A 211 -10.39 18.23 -11.32
N SER A 212 -10.48 17.57 -12.48
CA SER A 212 -11.73 17.24 -13.18
C SER A 212 -11.66 15.78 -13.62
N ALA A 213 -12.77 15.04 -13.52
CA ALA A 213 -12.88 13.76 -14.21
C ALA A 213 -12.81 14.04 -15.72
N ARG A 214 -11.85 13.43 -16.39
CA ARG A 214 -11.71 13.51 -17.84
C ARG A 214 -12.72 12.61 -18.54
#